data_911c30a3ac39b6b88c1f9a48bab5479c
#
_entry.id   911c30a3ac39b6b88c1f9a48bab5479c
#
_cell.length_a   1.000
_cell.length_b   1.000
_cell.length_c   1.000
_cell.angle_alpha   90.00
_cell.angle_beta   90.00
_cell.angle_gamma   90.00
#
_symmetry.space_group_name_H-M   'P 1'
#
loop_
_entity.id
_entity.type
_entity.pdbx_description
1 polymer ?
#
loop_
_entity_poly.entity_id
_entity_poly.type
_entity_poly.pdbx_seq_one_letter_code
_entity_poly.pdbx_strand_id
1 'polypeptide(L)'
;MTPHAPIILIDSGVLVAYYNQGDRVHEAVKNFLEPSTSRLLTTLPCIAEVMWLLAPHWQVQNEFLADLAKELYEWVQLIPRDFERIAALNAQYADLP
;
A
#
# COMPACT_ATOMS: atom_id res chain seq x y z
N MET A 1 -3.86 9.10 -20.34
CA MET A 1 -3.26 9.23 -19.00
C MET A 1 -3.41 10.66 -18.52
N THR A 2 -3.89 10.85 -17.32
CA THR A 2 -3.93 12.17 -16.72
C THR A 2 -2.68 12.32 -15.85
N PRO A 3 -1.73 13.22 -16.21
CA PRO A 3 -0.52 13.40 -15.42
C PRO A 3 -0.78 13.94 -14.02
N HIS A 4 -2.01 14.34 -13.75
CA HIS A 4 -2.43 14.90 -12.47
C HIS A 4 -3.38 13.99 -11.69
N ALA A 5 -3.45 12.70 -12.05
CA ALA A 5 -4.27 11.76 -11.29
C ALA A 5 -3.78 11.74 -9.83
N PRO A 6 -4.70 11.81 -8.85
CA PRO A 6 -4.30 11.74 -7.46
C PRO A 6 -3.54 10.46 -7.16
N ILE A 7 -2.61 10.54 -6.21
CA ILE A 7 -1.86 9.38 -5.74
C ILE A 7 -2.34 9.07 -4.34
N ILE A 8 -2.70 7.81 -4.11
CA ILE A 8 -3.02 7.31 -2.77
C ILE A 8 -1.88 6.41 -2.33
N LEU A 9 -1.27 6.74 -1.21
CA LEU A 9 -0.24 5.90 -0.60
C LEU A 9 -0.93 4.79 0.19
N ILE A 10 -0.61 3.55 -0.14
CA ILE A 10 -1.23 2.37 0.46
C ILE A 10 -0.19 1.65 1.31
N ASP A 11 -0.46 1.54 2.60
CA ASP A 11 0.41 0.82 3.52
C ASP A 11 0.05 -0.68 3.60
N SER A 12 0.87 -1.43 4.31
CA SER A 12 0.67 -2.87 4.45
C SER A 12 -0.65 -3.22 5.13
N GLY A 13 -1.08 -2.45 6.13
CA GLY A 13 -2.33 -2.71 6.84
C GLY A 13 -3.54 -2.61 5.93
N VAL A 14 -3.58 -1.60 5.06
CA VAL A 14 -4.67 -1.43 4.09
C VAL A 14 -4.66 -2.57 3.07
N LEU A 15 -3.48 -2.95 2.56
CA LEU A 15 -3.37 -4.04 1.60
C LEU A 15 -3.82 -5.38 2.21
N VAL A 16 -3.39 -5.68 3.43
CA VAL A 16 -3.82 -6.91 4.11
C VAL A 16 -5.34 -6.92 4.29
N ALA A 17 -5.93 -5.81 4.71
CA ALA A 17 -7.39 -5.72 4.86
C ALA A 17 -8.11 -5.90 3.54
N TYR A 18 -7.55 -5.42 2.43
CA TYR A 18 -8.15 -5.58 1.11
C TYR A 18 -8.19 -7.04 0.66
N TYR A 19 -7.11 -7.79 0.91
CA TYR A 19 -7.03 -9.20 0.47
C TYR A 19 -7.59 -10.18 1.48
N ASN A 20 -7.66 -9.83 2.76
CA ASN A 20 -8.17 -10.70 3.81
C ASN A 20 -9.66 -10.45 4.02
N GLN A 21 -10.50 -11.30 3.44
CA GLN A 21 -11.95 -11.18 3.57
C GLN A 21 -12.45 -11.28 5.00
N GLY A 22 -11.69 -11.90 5.88
CA GLY A 22 -12.01 -11.97 7.30
C GLY A 22 -11.64 -10.75 8.11
N ASP A 23 -10.96 -9.77 7.49
CA ASP A 23 -10.58 -8.57 8.20
C ASP A 23 -11.81 -7.70 8.47
N ARG A 24 -11.85 -7.13 9.68
CA ARG A 24 -12.97 -6.32 10.14
C ARG A 24 -13.27 -5.14 9.22
N VAL A 25 -12.25 -4.56 8.61
CA VAL A 25 -12.41 -3.38 7.74
C VAL A 25 -12.32 -3.72 6.26
N HIS A 26 -12.37 -5.00 5.90
CA HIS A 26 -12.25 -5.46 4.51
C HIS A 26 -13.23 -4.73 3.57
N GLU A 27 -14.52 -4.72 3.92
CA GLU A 27 -15.54 -4.10 3.06
C GLU A 27 -15.33 -2.60 2.91
N ALA A 28 -14.94 -1.93 3.99
CA ALA A 28 -14.68 -0.49 3.92
C ALA A 28 -13.51 -0.18 2.99
N VAL A 29 -12.42 -0.96 3.08
CA VAL A 29 -11.24 -0.80 2.22
C VAL A 29 -11.60 -1.11 0.77
N LYS A 30 -12.31 -2.20 0.53
CA LYS A 30 -12.75 -2.59 -0.80
C LYS A 30 -13.60 -1.50 -1.46
N ASN A 31 -14.57 -0.97 -0.72
CA ASN A 31 -15.46 0.08 -1.22
C ASN A 31 -14.73 1.40 -1.49
N PHE A 32 -13.62 1.63 -0.81
CA PHE A 32 -12.79 2.80 -1.03
C PHE A 32 -11.86 2.63 -2.24
N LEU A 33 -11.21 1.46 -2.38
CA LEU A 33 -10.18 1.25 -3.39
C LEU A 33 -10.75 0.91 -4.77
N GLU A 34 -11.73 0.02 -4.85
CA GLU A 34 -12.20 -0.51 -6.15
C GLU A 34 -12.78 0.55 -7.07
N PRO A 35 -13.61 1.49 -6.60
CA PRO A 35 -14.12 2.54 -7.50
C PRO A 35 -13.12 3.66 -7.75
N SER A 36 -11.98 3.68 -7.07
CA SER A 36 -11.01 4.76 -7.19
C SER A 36 -10.33 4.76 -8.54
N THR A 37 -10.19 5.96 -9.13
CA THR A 37 -9.40 6.18 -10.34
C THR A 37 -8.01 6.70 -10.00
N SER A 38 -7.68 6.80 -8.72
CA SER A 38 -6.38 7.27 -8.25
C SER A 38 -5.28 6.25 -8.53
N ARG A 39 -4.07 6.74 -8.65
CA ARG A 39 -2.89 5.87 -8.72
C ARG A 39 -2.63 5.35 -7.30
N LEU A 40 -2.47 4.04 -7.18
CA LEU A 40 -2.21 3.40 -5.89
C LEU A 40 -0.71 3.14 -5.78
N LEU A 41 -0.07 3.76 -4.79
CA LEU A 41 1.37 3.68 -4.60
C LEU A 41 1.68 2.96 -3.30
N THR A 42 2.59 2.01 -3.36
CA THR A 42 3.11 1.33 -2.17
C THR A 42 4.63 1.30 -2.21
N THR A 43 5.25 0.69 -1.22
CA THR A 43 6.70 0.59 -1.13
C THR A 43 7.12 -0.88 -1.10
N LEU A 44 8.36 -1.16 -1.46
CA LEU A 44 8.88 -2.53 -1.42
C LEU A 44 8.82 -3.13 0.01
N PRO A 45 9.16 -2.41 1.07
CA PRO A 45 8.96 -2.93 2.43
C PRO A 45 7.50 -3.29 2.75
N CYS A 46 6.54 -2.49 2.28
CA CYS A 46 5.12 -2.81 2.47
C CYS A 46 4.73 -4.09 1.74
N ILE A 47 5.22 -4.28 0.52
CA ILE A 47 4.98 -5.52 -0.24
C ILE A 47 5.51 -6.73 0.53
N ALA A 48 6.73 -6.64 1.06
CA ALA A 48 7.35 -7.72 1.83
C ALA A 48 6.52 -8.04 3.08
N GLU A 49 6.05 -7.01 3.78
CA GLU A 49 5.23 -7.18 4.98
C GLU A 49 3.89 -7.83 4.65
N VAL A 50 3.23 -7.41 3.58
CA VAL A 50 1.98 -8.01 3.11
C VAL A 50 2.18 -9.49 2.82
N MET A 51 3.25 -9.84 2.11
CA MET A 51 3.57 -11.23 1.80
C MET A 51 3.77 -12.05 3.07
N TRP A 52 4.44 -11.48 4.07
CA TRP A 52 4.64 -12.17 5.34
C TRP A 52 3.34 -12.35 6.12
N LEU A 53 2.52 -11.30 6.18
CA LEU A 53 1.24 -11.35 6.91
C LEU A 53 0.22 -12.28 6.25
N LEU A 54 0.27 -12.42 4.92
CA LEU A 54 -0.61 -13.33 4.17
C LEU A 54 -0.02 -14.74 4.02
N ALA A 55 1.15 -15.01 4.61
CA ALA A 55 1.83 -16.29 4.45
C ALA A 55 0.97 -17.52 4.80
N PRO A 56 0.06 -17.49 5.81
CA PRO A 56 -0.81 -18.63 6.08
C PRO A 56 -1.80 -18.94 4.95
N HIS A 57 -1.98 -18.03 3.99
CA HIS A 57 -2.98 -18.15 2.93
C HIS A 57 -2.33 -17.90 1.57
N TRP A 58 -1.62 -18.90 1.04
CA TRP A 58 -0.83 -18.74 -0.18
C TRP A 58 -1.71 -18.39 -1.41
N GLN A 59 -2.98 -18.81 -1.43
CA GLN A 59 -3.89 -18.43 -2.52
C GLN A 59 -4.12 -16.92 -2.53
N VAL A 60 -4.28 -16.32 -1.36
CA VAL A 60 -4.48 -14.88 -1.20
C VAL A 60 -3.19 -14.14 -1.54
N GLN A 61 -2.03 -14.67 -1.13
CA GLN A 61 -0.75 -14.11 -1.57
C GLN A 61 -0.67 -14.06 -3.10
N ASN A 62 -1.10 -15.13 -3.78
CA ASN A 62 -1.04 -15.18 -5.23
C ASN A 62 -1.99 -14.19 -5.89
N GLU A 63 -3.14 -13.90 -5.28
CA GLU A 63 -4.01 -12.82 -5.76
C GLU A 63 -3.30 -11.48 -5.72
N PHE A 64 -2.64 -11.19 -4.62
CA PHE A 64 -1.85 -9.95 -4.47
C PHE A 64 -0.72 -9.89 -5.49
N LEU A 65 0.03 -10.98 -5.65
CA LEU A 65 1.12 -11.07 -6.63
C LEU A 65 0.61 -10.89 -8.06
N ALA A 66 -0.56 -11.45 -8.38
CA ALA A 66 -1.17 -11.28 -9.70
C ALA A 66 -1.52 -9.80 -9.95
N ASP A 67 -2.02 -9.11 -8.94
CA ASP A 67 -2.36 -7.69 -9.05
C ASP A 67 -1.10 -6.84 -9.22
N LEU A 68 -0.01 -7.17 -8.52
CA LEU A 68 1.28 -6.53 -8.73
C LEU A 68 1.80 -6.76 -10.16
N ALA A 69 1.65 -7.97 -10.67
CA ALA A 69 2.09 -8.31 -12.04
C ALA A 69 1.28 -7.56 -13.10
N LYS A 70 0.02 -7.27 -12.81
CA LYS A 70 -0.85 -6.47 -13.69
C LYS A 70 -0.66 -4.97 -13.51
N GLU A 71 0.27 -4.58 -12.65
CA GLU A 71 0.57 -3.18 -12.38
C GLU A 71 -0.60 -2.38 -11.82
N LEU A 72 -1.47 -3.04 -11.02
CA LEU A 72 -2.55 -2.35 -10.33
C LEU A 72 -2.02 -1.42 -9.24
N TYR A 73 -0.83 -1.71 -8.74
CA TYR A 73 -0.12 -0.88 -7.77
C TYR A 73 1.19 -0.41 -8.39
N GLU A 74 1.51 0.85 -8.20
CA GLU A 74 2.86 1.34 -8.42
C GLU A 74 3.64 1.13 -7.13
N TRP A 75 4.92 0.80 -7.24
CA TRP A 75 5.75 0.63 -6.06
C TRP A 75 7.09 1.28 -6.26
N VAL A 76 7.65 1.77 -5.16
CA VAL A 76 8.91 2.50 -5.17
C VAL A 76 9.85 1.91 -4.14
N GLN A 77 11.13 2.03 -4.43
CA GLN A 77 12.19 1.74 -3.48
C GLN A 77 12.70 3.08 -2.95
N LEU A 78 12.85 3.19 -1.63
CA LEU A 78 13.36 4.41 -1.03
C LEU A 78 14.83 4.58 -1.38
N ILE A 79 15.20 5.80 -1.73
CA ILE A 79 16.59 6.19 -1.99
C ILE A 79 17.08 7.05 -0.81
N PRO A 80 18.40 7.27 -0.66
CA PRO A 80 18.92 8.03 0.48
C PRO A 80 18.25 9.39 0.71
N ARG A 81 17.92 10.10 -0.36
CA ARG A 81 17.21 11.39 -0.26
C ARG A 81 15.87 11.25 0.46
N ASP A 82 15.18 10.14 0.27
CA ASP A 82 13.87 9.90 0.90
C ASP A 82 14.01 9.77 2.41
N PHE A 83 15.10 9.17 2.89
CA PHE A 83 15.35 9.06 4.34
C PHE A 83 15.60 10.42 4.96
N GLU A 84 16.32 11.31 4.27
CA GLU A 84 16.51 12.68 4.72
C GLU A 84 15.17 13.42 4.81
N ARG A 85 14.31 13.24 3.81
CA ARG A 85 12.97 13.83 3.77
C ARG A 85 12.11 13.31 4.91
N ILE A 86 12.14 12.03 5.17
CA ILE A 86 11.37 11.41 6.27
C ILE A 86 11.84 11.97 7.62
N ALA A 87 13.16 12.09 7.81
CA ALA A 87 13.72 12.64 9.02
C ALA A 87 13.27 14.10 9.23
N ALA A 88 13.26 14.90 8.16
CA ALA A 88 12.80 16.27 8.22
C ALA A 88 11.31 16.36 8.59
N LEU A 89 10.49 15.48 8.03
CA LEU A 89 9.06 15.43 8.34
C LEU A 89 8.83 15.02 9.80
N ASN A 90 9.59 14.05 10.29
CA ASN A 90 9.49 13.62 11.68
C ASN A 90 9.81 14.79 12.64
N ALA A 91 10.85 15.57 12.34
CA ALA A 91 11.20 16.72 13.15
C ALA A 91 10.10 17.79 13.09
N GLN A 92 9.55 18.05 11.92
CA GLN A 92 8.50 19.05 11.72
C GLN A 92 7.21 18.71 12.49
N TYR A 93 6.87 17.44 12.58
CA TYR A 93 5.64 16.97 13.21
C TYR A 93 5.86 16.22 14.52
N ALA A 94 7.00 16.46 15.18
CA ALA A 94 7.37 15.74 16.40
C ALA A 94 6.37 15.95 17.55
N ASP A 95 5.67 17.10 17.57
CA ASP A 95 4.72 17.44 18.63
C ASP A 95 3.30 16.91 18.38
N LEU A 96 3.07 16.23 17.25
CA LEU A 96 1.77 15.68 16.96
C LEU A 96 1.58 14.35 17.69
N PRO A 97 0.38 14.11 18.25
CA PRO A 97 0.10 12.83 18.93
C PRO A 97 0.05 11.65 17.96
#